data_00746bbbe3fd0a1d6a25cbd03d68ba28
#
_entry.id   00746bbbe3fd0a1d6a25cbd03d68ba28
#
_cell.length_a   1.000
_cell.length_b   1.000
_cell.length_c   1.000
_cell.angle_alpha   90.00
_cell.angle_beta   90.00
_cell.angle_gamma   90.00
#
_symmetry.space_group_name_H-M   'P 1'
#
loop_
_entity.id
_entity.type
_entity.pdbx_description
1 polymer ?
#
loop_
_entity_poly.entity_id
_entity_poly.type
_entity_poly.pdbx_seq_one_letter_code
_entity_poly.pdbx_strand_id
1 'polypeptide(L)'
;MAMGISVRTLVFSALGMAIAGFATPGFAPPAFADSGMVLDKYVVLMRHGVRPQTSAKEIAPLSSKPWLQWDTADGQLTPHGAEATAQLARWEGAMLRGRGLLPQDGCPATGTVFGWANGSVKRTIDTGNVMLSTLFPGCGLTVGFNNTEATDGVDVLYAPSDTRLGAVDPDKAKAAILEAAGGDLEKPRARAASLMKELDGILDCCAASLCEKADASAECTLSQRPWSIKVKQAKGEKPASVEVVGPLKDAGTVVQVFLLQYANGFPADQVGFGKVPTEADIIRLSQLRQIKYDLGNRVPYLAARDGSNLLNQLLLAIAADPATGLAKNGAPSDGPPNAKYLLFTGSDTQQAEIGAMLGLHWHIPPYLDDETPPTGTMAFERLRDATGKVFVRMQFITPSLDQIRKASVLDDKNPPLQATIPLPGCEQQQVDGACPLDRFLAIARPKLDVTAVAPQIYLASGH
;
A
#
# COMPACT_ATOMS: atom_id res chain seq x y z
N MET A 1 -70.69 34.13 59.56
CA MET A 1 -70.64 34.12 58.08
C MET A 1 -69.18 33.86 57.70
N ALA A 2 -68.89 32.64 57.46
CA ALA A 2 -67.51 32.24 56.99
C ALA A 2 -67.65 31.48 55.69
N MET A 3 -67.13 32.04 54.66
CA MET A 3 -67.09 31.45 53.31
C MET A 3 -65.84 30.59 53.13
N GLY A 4 -66.07 29.28 52.98
CA GLY A 4 -65.00 28.35 52.71
C GLY A 4 -64.59 28.34 51.22
N ILE A 5 -63.31 28.49 50.94
CA ILE A 5 -62.71 28.40 49.60
C ILE A 5 -62.13 26.99 49.47
N SER A 6 -62.72 26.23 48.54
CA SER A 6 -62.19 24.89 48.14
C SER A 6 -61.05 25.01 47.14
N VAL A 7 -59.90 24.47 47.53
CA VAL A 7 -58.69 24.36 46.62
C VAL A 7 -58.80 23.00 45.91
N ARG A 8 -58.92 23.05 44.55
CA ARG A 8 -58.84 21.88 43.70
C ARG A 8 -57.37 21.65 43.34
N THR A 9 -56.81 20.53 43.76
CA THR A 9 -55.50 20.08 43.39
C THR A 9 -55.49 19.52 41.96
N LEU A 10 -54.74 20.12 41.07
CA LEU A 10 -54.49 19.63 39.71
C LEU A 10 -53.29 18.66 39.75
N VAL A 11 -53.54 17.41 39.40
CA VAL A 11 -52.49 16.39 39.21
C VAL A 11 -51.99 16.51 37.79
N PHE A 12 -50.72 16.95 37.60
CA PHE A 12 -50.05 16.88 36.33
C PHE A 12 -49.42 15.49 36.17
N SER A 13 -49.94 14.67 35.24
CA SER A 13 -49.31 13.45 34.78
C SER A 13 -48.17 13.80 33.84
N ALA A 14 -46.94 13.61 34.28
CA ALA A 14 -45.76 13.71 33.41
C ALA A 14 -45.67 12.45 32.54
N LEU A 15 -45.89 12.62 31.24
CA LEU A 15 -45.68 11.58 30.24
C LEU A 15 -44.16 11.53 29.93
N GLY A 16 -43.45 10.56 30.47
CA GLY A 16 -42.04 10.31 30.18
C GLY A 16 -41.88 9.75 28.77
N MET A 17 -41.35 10.54 27.84
CA MET A 17 -40.86 10.05 26.56
C MET A 17 -39.56 9.29 26.80
N ALA A 18 -39.58 7.97 26.67
CA ALA A 18 -38.38 7.15 26.58
C ALA A 18 -37.74 7.37 25.20
N ILE A 19 -36.60 8.09 25.17
CA ILE A 19 -35.76 8.17 24.01
C ILE A 19 -35.01 6.81 23.90
N ALA A 20 -35.49 5.96 23.00
CA ALA A 20 -34.73 4.76 22.62
C ALA A 20 -33.45 5.20 21.89
N GLY A 21 -32.33 5.20 22.59
CA GLY A 21 -31.02 5.37 21.97
C GLY A 21 -30.75 4.18 21.07
N PHE A 22 -30.73 4.43 19.75
CA PHE A 22 -30.17 3.48 18.81
C PHE A 22 -28.66 3.42 19.06
N ALA A 23 -28.21 2.39 19.80
CA ALA A 23 -26.80 2.01 19.83
C ALA A 23 -26.45 1.52 18.43
N THR A 24 -25.63 2.27 17.70
CA THR A 24 -24.94 1.77 16.51
C THR A 24 -24.13 0.55 16.93
N PRO A 25 -24.24 -0.59 16.22
CA PRO A 25 -23.36 -1.72 16.50
C PRO A 25 -21.94 -1.27 16.23
N GLY A 26 -21.15 -1.07 17.28
CA GLY A 26 -19.72 -0.90 17.18
C GLY A 26 -19.15 -2.16 16.53
N PHE A 27 -18.51 -2.02 15.37
CA PHE A 27 -17.66 -3.05 14.81
C PHE A 27 -16.51 -3.24 15.80
N ALA A 28 -16.63 -4.24 16.68
CA ALA A 28 -15.47 -4.77 17.37
C ALA A 28 -14.53 -5.33 16.28
N PRO A 29 -13.23 -5.02 16.32
CA PRO A 29 -12.27 -5.70 15.43
C PRO A 29 -12.44 -7.21 15.65
N PRO A 30 -12.34 -8.04 14.58
CA PRO A 30 -12.44 -9.48 14.75
C PRO A 30 -11.33 -9.89 15.72
N ALA A 31 -11.71 -10.32 16.92
CA ALA A 31 -10.80 -11.05 17.78
C ALA A 31 -10.31 -12.22 16.92
N PHE A 32 -9.00 -12.35 16.77
CA PHE A 32 -8.41 -13.54 16.14
C PHE A 32 -9.01 -14.73 16.91
N ALA A 33 -9.95 -15.43 16.29
CA ALA A 33 -10.43 -16.69 16.86
C ALA A 33 -9.17 -17.53 17.10
N ASP A 34 -9.00 -18.00 18.33
CA ASP A 34 -7.85 -18.85 18.69
C ASP A 34 -8.04 -20.19 17.97
N SER A 35 -7.57 -20.25 16.73
CA SER A 35 -7.61 -21.45 15.87
C SER A 35 -6.71 -22.58 16.39
N GLY A 36 -6.00 -22.35 17.50
CA GLY A 36 -4.95 -23.24 17.95
C GLY A 36 -3.75 -23.34 17.01
N MET A 37 -3.68 -22.49 15.96
CA MET A 37 -2.54 -22.44 15.06
C MET A 37 -1.46 -21.51 15.60
N VAL A 38 -0.21 -21.96 15.53
CA VAL A 38 0.98 -21.19 15.93
C VAL A 38 1.54 -20.45 14.72
N LEU A 39 1.81 -19.16 14.89
CA LEU A 39 2.55 -18.36 13.90
C LEU A 39 4.01 -18.77 13.94
N ASP A 40 4.54 -19.36 12.87
CA ASP A 40 5.94 -19.80 12.81
C ASP A 40 6.79 -18.96 11.83
N LYS A 41 6.17 -18.17 10.94
CA LYS A 41 6.85 -17.22 10.06
C LYS A 41 5.92 -16.07 9.66
N TYR A 42 6.50 -14.88 9.48
CA TYR A 42 5.80 -13.67 9.05
C TYR A 42 6.59 -12.98 7.95
N VAL A 43 6.02 -12.92 6.75
CA VAL A 43 6.62 -12.31 5.56
C VAL A 43 5.82 -11.07 5.18
N VAL A 44 6.50 -9.95 5.03
CA VAL A 44 5.87 -8.63 4.89
C VAL A 44 6.33 -7.97 3.60
N LEU A 45 5.38 -7.48 2.80
CA LEU A 45 5.60 -6.47 1.77
C LEU A 45 5.01 -5.14 2.22
N MET A 46 5.87 -4.19 2.54
CA MET A 46 5.49 -2.89 3.09
C MET A 46 5.70 -1.77 2.09
N ARG A 47 4.73 -0.86 1.98
CA ARG A 47 4.92 0.42 1.31
C ARG A 47 5.73 1.36 2.19
N HIS A 48 6.63 2.14 1.58
CA HIS A 48 7.36 3.20 2.28
C HIS A 48 6.45 4.22 2.97
N GLY A 49 6.96 4.91 3.99
CA GLY A 49 6.27 5.95 4.74
C GLY A 49 6.03 7.24 3.95
N VAL A 50 5.50 8.26 4.64
CA VAL A 50 5.13 9.55 4.05
C VAL A 50 6.36 10.30 3.51
N ARG A 51 6.21 10.94 2.35
CA ARG A 51 7.23 11.70 1.63
C ARG A 51 6.62 12.88 0.87
N PRO A 52 7.39 13.88 0.44
CA PRO A 52 6.96 14.85 -0.58
C PRO A 52 6.67 14.17 -1.93
N GLN A 53 6.20 14.95 -2.90
CA GLN A 53 6.16 14.54 -4.31
C GLN A 53 7.52 13.98 -4.77
N THR A 54 7.52 13.18 -5.83
CA THR A 54 8.79 12.68 -6.41
C THR A 54 9.50 13.71 -7.27
N SER A 55 8.76 14.69 -7.79
CA SER A 55 9.29 15.77 -8.62
C SER A 55 8.39 17.01 -8.54
N ALA A 56 8.86 18.04 -7.88
CA ALA A 56 8.20 19.35 -7.85
C ALA A 56 8.05 19.94 -9.26
N LYS A 57 9.02 19.67 -10.15
CA LYS A 57 9.01 20.12 -11.53
C LYS A 57 7.86 19.50 -12.34
N GLU A 58 7.49 18.25 -12.07
CA GLU A 58 6.40 17.58 -12.79
C GLU A 58 5.03 18.09 -12.38
N ILE A 59 4.85 18.44 -11.10
CA ILE A 59 3.56 18.94 -10.62
C ILE A 59 3.39 20.45 -10.81
N ALA A 60 4.47 21.23 -10.94
CA ALA A 60 4.43 22.68 -11.04
C ALA A 60 3.45 23.18 -12.11
N PRO A 61 3.41 22.65 -13.34
CA PRO A 61 2.51 23.16 -14.38
C PRO A 61 1.05 22.75 -14.21
N LEU A 62 0.72 21.88 -13.25
CA LEU A 62 -0.63 21.36 -13.04
C LEU A 62 -1.52 22.33 -12.22
N SER A 63 -0.96 23.41 -11.68
CA SER A 63 -1.70 24.42 -10.94
C SER A 63 -1.21 25.82 -11.32
N SER A 64 -2.10 26.82 -11.34
CA SER A 64 -1.75 28.24 -11.40
C SER A 64 -1.25 28.76 -10.05
N LYS A 65 -1.56 28.02 -8.96
CA LYS A 65 -1.19 28.37 -7.57
C LYS A 65 0.18 27.79 -7.21
N PRO A 66 0.92 28.43 -6.28
CA PRO A 66 2.17 27.87 -5.77
C PRO A 66 1.90 26.60 -4.96
N TRP A 67 2.65 25.55 -5.25
CA TRP A 67 2.60 24.31 -4.48
C TRP A 67 3.22 24.49 -3.07
N LEU A 68 2.67 23.75 -2.12
CA LEU A 68 3.16 23.69 -0.76
C LEU A 68 4.63 23.26 -0.74
N GLN A 69 5.44 24.00 0.01
CA GLN A 69 6.85 23.68 0.19
C GLN A 69 7.02 22.65 1.32
N TRP A 70 7.95 21.74 1.15
CA TRP A 70 8.29 20.72 2.12
C TRP A 70 9.69 20.97 2.67
N ASP A 71 9.89 20.70 3.97
CA ASP A 71 11.21 20.76 4.59
C ASP A 71 12.09 19.56 4.23
N THR A 72 11.53 18.56 3.58
CA THR A 72 12.20 17.35 3.12
C THR A 72 12.32 17.38 1.60
N ALA A 73 13.44 16.94 1.07
CA ALA A 73 13.65 16.86 -0.39
C ALA A 73 12.66 15.91 -1.09
N ASP A 74 12.37 16.21 -2.35
CA ASP A 74 11.47 15.43 -3.18
C ASP A 74 11.77 13.93 -3.07
N GLY A 75 10.72 13.15 -2.84
CA GLY A 75 10.77 11.70 -2.79
C GLY A 75 11.46 11.07 -1.57
N GLN A 76 11.99 11.85 -0.62
CA GLN A 76 12.63 11.32 0.59
C GLN A 76 11.62 11.11 1.72
N LEU A 77 11.86 10.14 2.59
CA LEU A 77 11.05 9.89 3.78
C LEU A 77 11.09 11.13 4.70
N THR A 78 9.92 11.63 5.12
CA THR A 78 9.87 12.76 6.06
C THR A 78 10.12 12.30 7.49
N PRO A 79 10.58 13.19 8.40
CA PRO A 79 10.66 12.88 9.83
C PRO A 79 9.31 12.42 10.39
N HIS A 80 8.21 13.05 9.97
CA HIS A 80 6.85 12.64 10.35
C HIS A 80 6.49 11.25 9.81
N GLY A 81 6.84 10.97 8.55
CA GLY A 81 6.66 9.64 7.95
C GLY A 81 7.45 8.56 8.66
N ALA A 82 8.66 8.88 9.13
CA ALA A 82 9.46 7.98 9.95
C ALA A 82 8.79 7.68 11.30
N GLU A 83 8.26 8.69 11.98
CA GLU A 83 7.56 8.50 13.27
C GLU A 83 6.27 7.69 13.09
N ALA A 84 5.45 7.98 12.08
CA ALA A 84 4.24 7.19 11.78
C ALA A 84 4.59 5.71 11.48
N THR A 85 5.69 5.47 10.76
CA THR A 85 6.23 4.12 10.53
C THR A 85 6.66 3.45 11.83
N ALA A 86 7.32 4.19 12.72
CA ALA A 86 7.74 3.67 14.02
C ALA A 86 6.55 3.30 14.92
N GLN A 87 5.43 4.04 14.86
CA GLN A 87 4.22 3.66 15.60
C GLN A 87 3.66 2.31 15.12
N LEU A 88 3.60 2.09 13.80
CA LEU A 88 3.18 0.80 13.26
C LEU A 88 4.15 -0.32 13.67
N ALA A 89 5.46 -0.06 13.62
CA ALA A 89 6.48 -1.03 14.03
C ALA A 89 6.36 -1.44 15.51
N ARG A 90 6.08 -0.50 16.40
CA ARG A 90 5.84 -0.78 17.84
C ARG A 90 4.65 -1.72 18.02
N TRP A 91 3.53 -1.41 17.34
CA TRP A 91 2.33 -2.24 17.40
C TRP A 91 2.58 -3.64 16.81
N GLU A 92 3.20 -3.72 15.62
CA GLU A 92 3.53 -5.01 14.98
C GLU A 92 4.47 -5.83 15.88
N GLY A 93 5.48 -5.19 16.47
CA GLY A 93 6.38 -5.83 17.42
C GLY A 93 5.66 -6.39 18.64
N ALA A 94 4.73 -5.65 19.24
CA ALA A 94 3.94 -6.12 20.37
C ALA A 94 3.07 -7.32 19.97
N MET A 95 2.38 -7.23 18.82
CA MET A 95 1.56 -8.31 18.27
C MET A 95 2.38 -9.59 18.02
N LEU A 96 3.54 -9.47 17.37
CA LEU A 96 4.40 -10.63 17.03
C LEU A 96 5.04 -11.26 18.28
N ARG A 97 5.39 -10.47 19.31
CA ARG A 97 5.85 -10.95 20.62
C ARG A 97 4.72 -11.67 21.36
N GLY A 98 3.52 -11.07 21.38
CA GLY A 98 2.33 -11.69 21.98
C GLY A 98 1.98 -13.03 21.36
N ARG A 99 2.27 -13.22 20.06
CA ARG A 99 2.08 -14.47 19.33
C ARG A 99 3.28 -15.43 19.37
N GLY A 100 4.34 -15.09 20.12
CA GLY A 100 5.51 -15.95 20.33
C GLY A 100 6.47 -16.06 19.13
N LEU A 101 6.30 -15.23 18.08
CA LEU A 101 7.20 -15.25 16.92
C LEU A 101 8.54 -14.58 17.23
N LEU A 102 8.50 -13.44 17.91
CA LEU A 102 9.65 -12.64 18.28
C LEU A 102 9.98 -12.80 19.77
N PRO A 103 11.27 -12.63 20.18
CA PRO A 103 11.64 -12.66 21.59
C PRO A 103 10.94 -11.54 22.37
N GLN A 104 10.59 -11.80 23.63
CA GLN A 104 9.94 -10.80 24.49
C GLN A 104 10.85 -9.60 24.72
N ASP A 105 12.13 -9.86 24.96
CA ASP A 105 13.17 -8.88 25.26
C ASP A 105 14.45 -9.16 24.46
N GLY A 106 15.28 -8.10 24.33
CA GLY A 106 16.60 -8.18 23.72
C GLY A 106 16.59 -8.34 22.20
N CYS A 107 17.76 -8.70 21.67
CA CYS A 107 17.95 -8.86 20.24
C CYS A 107 17.55 -10.27 19.77
N PRO A 108 17.00 -10.38 18.54
CA PRO A 108 16.70 -11.68 17.98
C PRO A 108 18.00 -12.48 17.73
N ALA A 109 17.91 -13.81 17.79
CA ALA A 109 19.03 -14.65 17.40
C ALA A 109 19.39 -14.40 15.92
N THR A 110 20.67 -14.50 15.60
CA THR A 110 21.20 -14.33 14.24
C THR A 110 20.42 -15.19 13.23
N GLY A 111 20.02 -14.59 12.10
CA GLY A 111 19.24 -15.24 11.06
C GLY A 111 17.73 -15.35 11.34
N THR A 112 17.24 -14.87 12.51
CA THR A 112 15.79 -14.88 12.82
C THR A 112 15.05 -13.78 12.09
N VAL A 113 15.69 -12.64 11.83
CA VAL A 113 15.14 -11.46 11.19
C VAL A 113 15.90 -11.16 9.92
N PHE A 114 15.19 -10.83 8.87
CA PHE A 114 15.73 -10.41 7.59
C PHE A 114 14.94 -9.22 7.05
N GLY A 115 15.62 -8.22 6.52
CA GLY A 115 15.02 -7.08 5.85
C GLY A 115 15.67 -6.78 4.52
N TRP A 116 14.87 -6.49 3.49
CA TRP A 116 15.33 -6.12 2.16
C TRP A 116 14.50 -4.98 1.58
N ALA A 117 15.15 -3.96 1.05
CA ALA A 117 14.48 -2.79 0.50
C ALA A 117 14.76 -2.64 -1.00
N ASN A 118 13.86 -1.97 -1.71
CA ASN A 118 14.10 -1.52 -3.06
C ASN A 118 15.28 -0.54 -3.09
N GLY A 119 16.39 -0.95 -3.68
CA GLY A 119 17.63 -0.19 -3.76
C GLY A 119 17.57 1.03 -4.70
N SER A 120 16.57 1.12 -5.57
CA SER A 120 16.41 2.26 -6.49
C SER A 120 16.07 3.57 -5.78
N VAL A 121 15.51 3.52 -4.57
CA VAL A 121 14.99 4.72 -3.90
C VAL A 121 15.24 4.70 -2.39
N LYS A 122 15.90 5.73 -1.91
CA LYS A 122 16.34 5.84 -0.51
C LYS A 122 15.20 5.72 0.52
N ARG A 123 14.00 6.25 0.25
CA ARG A 123 12.86 6.20 1.19
C ARG A 123 12.43 4.79 1.58
N THR A 124 12.63 3.80 0.70
CA THR A 124 12.33 2.38 1.02
C THR A 124 13.34 1.82 2.00
N ILE A 125 14.63 2.12 1.79
CA ILE A 125 15.72 1.76 2.69
C ILE A 125 15.49 2.41 4.06
N ASP A 126 15.21 3.71 4.08
CA ASP A 126 14.98 4.46 5.32
C ASP A 126 13.75 3.91 6.09
N THR A 127 12.65 3.61 5.38
CA THR A 127 11.45 3.03 5.99
C THR A 127 11.75 1.66 6.60
N GLY A 128 12.45 0.79 5.88
CA GLY A 128 12.84 -0.52 6.38
C GLY A 128 13.76 -0.43 7.60
N ASN A 129 14.70 0.51 7.59
CA ASN A 129 15.58 0.76 8.73
C ASN A 129 14.80 1.27 9.96
N VAL A 130 13.81 2.16 9.77
CA VAL A 130 12.92 2.60 10.86
C VAL A 130 12.14 1.41 11.42
N MET A 131 11.60 0.52 10.57
CA MET A 131 10.91 -0.69 11.01
C MET A 131 11.82 -1.55 11.88
N LEU A 132 12.98 -1.96 11.38
CA LEU A 132 13.88 -2.88 12.10
C LEU A 132 14.46 -2.26 13.38
N SER A 133 14.88 -0.99 13.34
CA SER A 133 15.42 -0.32 14.53
C SER A 133 14.36 -0.08 15.62
N THR A 134 13.09 0.05 15.23
CA THR A 134 11.98 0.20 16.18
C THR A 134 11.51 -1.16 16.72
N LEU A 135 11.45 -2.19 15.88
CA LEU A 135 11.16 -3.57 16.32
C LEU A 135 12.20 -4.09 17.31
N PHE A 136 13.48 -3.75 17.11
CA PHE A 136 14.61 -4.26 17.86
C PHE A 136 15.57 -3.14 18.27
N PRO A 137 15.19 -2.29 19.25
CA PRO A 137 16.00 -1.16 19.68
C PRO A 137 17.39 -1.61 20.18
N GLY A 138 18.42 -0.94 19.69
CA GLY A 138 19.81 -1.20 20.10
C GLY A 138 20.48 -2.43 19.48
N CYS A 139 19.77 -3.18 18.60
CA CYS A 139 20.31 -4.41 18.01
C CYS A 139 21.09 -4.17 16.69
N GLY A 140 21.14 -2.94 16.19
CA GLY A 140 21.89 -2.60 14.96
C GLY A 140 21.36 -3.21 13.67
N LEU A 141 20.13 -3.73 13.67
CA LEU A 141 19.54 -4.34 12.47
C LEU A 141 19.18 -3.28 11.42
N THR A 142 19.57 -3.55 10.17
CA THR A 142 19.28 -2.72 9.00
C THR A 142 18.79 -3.59 7.85
N VAL A 143 18.11 -2.98 6.88
CA VAL A 143 17.74 -3.69 5.65
C VAL A 143 18.92 -3.76 4.67
N GLY A 144 19.04 -4.89 3.96
CA GLY A 144 19.84 -4.98 2.76
C GLY A 144 19.11 -4.40 1.54
N PHE A 145 19.83 -4.18 0.47
CA PHE A 145 19.29 -3.73 -0.82
C PHE A 145 20.27 -4.03 -1.96
N ASN A 146 19.74 -4.11 -3.19
CA ASN A 146 20.58 -4.28 -4.38
C ASN A 146 21.34 -2.97 -4.69
N ASN A 147 22.65 -3.11 -5.05
CA ASN A 147 23.34 -2.03 -5.72
C ASN A 147 22.80 -1.93 -7.17
N THR A 148 22.25 -0.77 -7.52
CA THR A 148 21.58 -0.53 -8.79
C THR A 148 22.47 0.19 -9.82
N GLU A 149 23.74 0.43 -9.55
CA GLU A 149 24.65 1.11 -10.48
C GLU A 149 24.78 0.39 -11.83
N ALA A 150 24.86 -0.95 -11.79
CA ALA A 150 24.97 -1.77 -13.00
C ALA A 150 23.66 -1.89 -13.80
N THR A 151 22.55 -1.45 -13.25
CA THR A 151 21.20 -1.53 -13.83
C THR A 151 20.57 -0.16 -14.09
N ASP A 152 21.39 0.85 -14.32
CA ASP A 152 20.96 2.24 -14.58
C ASP A 152 19.99 2.79 -13.52
N GLY A 153 20.22 2.43 -12.24
CA GLY A 153 19.41 2.87 -11.10
C GLY A 153 18.16 2.03 -10.86
N VAL A 154 17.96 0.92 -11.58
CA VAL A 154 16.77 0.05 -11.43
C VAL A 154 17.05 -1.15 -10.55
N ASP A 155 16.25 -1.37 -9.52
CA ASP A 155 16.27 -2.61 -8.75
C ASP A 155 15.40 -3.67 -9.44
N VAL A 156 16.06 -4.64 -10.06
CA VAL A 156 15.44 -5.70 -10.86
C VAL A 156 14.49 -6.59 -10.02
N LEU A 157 14.66 -6.64 -8.71
CA LEU A 157 13.73 -7.35 -7.83
C LEU A 157 12.36 -6.67 -7.77
N TYR A 158 12.35 -5.32 -7.81
CA TYR A 158 11.14 -4.51 -7.59
C TYR A 158 10.57 -3.88 -8.87
N ALA A 159 11.34 -3.79 -9.94
CA ALA A 159 10.93 -3.17 -11.20
C ALA A 159 11.59 -3.84 -12.41
N PRO A 160 11.43 -5.16 -12.63
CA PRO A 160 12.01 -5.84 -13.76
C PRO A 160 11.48 -5.32 -15.10
N SER A 161 10.27 -4.75 -15.17
CA SER A 161 9.71 -4.17 -16.41
C SER A 161 10.48 -2.96 -16.92
N ASP A 162 11.21 -2.26 -16.07
CA ASP A 162 12.12 -1.17 -16.43
C ASP A 162 13.46 -1.68 -17.00
N THR A 163 13.63 -3.00 -17.09
CA THR A 163 14.78 -3.69 -17.62
C THR A 163 14.37 -4.68 -18.72
N ARG A 164 15.36 -5.32 -19.37
CA ARG A 164 15.07 -6.37 -20.37
C ARG A 164 14.38 -7.60 -19.77
N LEU A 165 14.57 -7.87 -18.47
CA LEU A 165 14.01 -9.05 -17.82
C LEU A 165 12.48 -9.04 -17.85
N GLY A 166 11.87 -7.93 -17.43
CA GLY A 166 10.43 -7.74 -17.40
C GLY A 166 9.86 -7.02 -18.62
N ALA A 167 10.66 -6.83 -19.70
CA ALA A 167 10.25 -6.08 -20.87
C ALA A 167 8.87 -6.53 -21.40
N VAL A 168 8.00 -5.58 -21.64
CA VAL A 168 6.66 -5.83 -22.15
C VAL A 168 6.63 -5.92 -23.69
N ASP A 169 5.75 -6.76 -24.20
CA ASP A 169 5.32 -6.71 -25.60
C ASP A 169 4.32 -5.55 -25.74
N PRO A 170 4.61 -4.52 -26.57
CA PRO A 170 3.78 -3.32 -26.66
C PRO A 170 2.33 -3.58 -27.10
N ASP A 171 2.12 -4.53 -28.02
CA ASP A 171 0.80 -4.82 -28.55
C ASP A 171 -0.04 -5.57 -27.51
N LYS A 172 0.55 -6.55 -26.82
CA LYS A 172 -0.12 -7.24 -25.69
C LYS A 172 -0.41 -6.28 -24.55
N ALA A 173 0.52 -5.41 -24.17
CA ALA A 173 0.33 -4.43 -23.12
C ALA A 173 -0.82 -3.47 -23.47
N LYS A 174 -0.86 -2.94 -24.69
CA LYS A 174 -1.94 -2.07 -25.17
C LYS A 174 -3.28 -2.81 -25.18
N ALA A 175 -3.34 -4.04 -25.66
CA ALA A 175 -4.57 -4.85 -25.68
C ALA A 175 -5.07 -5.11 -24.24
N ALA A 176 -4.18 -5.47 -23.31
CA ALA A 176 -4.54 -5.71 -21.92
C ALA A 176 -5.05 -4.45 -21.20
N ILE A 177 -4.46 -3.29 -21.48
CA ILE A 177 -4.97 -2.00 -20.96
C ILE A 177 -6.38 -1.71 -21.51
N LEU A 178 -6.61 -1.92 -22.79
CA LEU A 178 -7.92 -1.71 -23.40
C LEU A 178 -8.96 -2.70 -22.85
N GLU A 179 -8.61 -3.95 -22.63
CA GLU A 179 -9.45 -4.93 -21.99
C GLU A 179 -9.85 -4.49 -20.57
N ALA A 180 -8.88 -4.06 -19.76
CA ALA A 180 -9.13 -3.51 -18.41
C ALA A 180 -10.02 -2.26 -18.44
N ALA A 181 -9.91 -1.44 -19.49
CA ALA A 181 -10.75 -0.26 -19.71
C ALA A 181 -12.18 -0.62 -20.17
N GLY A 182 -12.45 -1.89 -20.52
CA GLY A 182 -13.74 -2.35 -21.07
C GLY A 182 -13.90 -2.08 -22.55
N GLY A 183 -12.78 -2.06 -23.29
CA GLY A 183 -12.68 -1.92 -24.75
C GLY A 183 -12.14 -0.58 -25.24
N ASP A 184 -12.39 0.49 -24.50
CA ASP A 184 -11.91 1.85 -24.80
C ASP A 184 -11.67 2.67 -23.54
N LEU A 185 -11.00 3.83 -23.67
CA LEU A 185 -10.71 4.72 -22.54
C LEU A 185 -11.89 5.65 -22.18
N GLU A 186 -12.95 5.69 -22.96
CA GLU A 186 -14.06 6.62 -22.71
C GLU A 186 -14.89 6.20 -21.48
N LYS A 187 -15.05 4.90 -21.23
CA LYS A 187 -15.77 4.39 -20.05
C LYS A 187 -15.10 4.81 -18.73
N PRO A 188 -13.79 4.55 -18.50
CA PRO A 188 -13.12 5.00 -17.30
C PRO A 188 -13.01 6.53 -17.24
N ARG A 189 -12.86 7.23 -18.38
CA ARG A 189 -12.88 8.69 -18.47
C ARG A 189 -14.22 9.26 -18.01
N ALA A 190 -15.36 8.70 -18.45
CA ALA A 190 -16.68 9.12 -18.05
C ALA A 190 -16.90 8.94 -16.53
N ARG A 191 -16.42 7.84 -15.95
CA ARG A 191 -16.46 7.61 -14.49
C ARG A 191 -15.65 8.65 -13.71
N ALA A 192 -14.54 9.11 -14.26
CA ALA A 192 -13.66 10.10 -13.64
C ALA A 192 -14.13 11.56 -13.82
N ALA A 193 -15.06 11.83 -14.73
CA ALA A 193 -15.33 13.18 -15.25
C ALA A 193 -15.68 14.21 -14.16
N SER A 194 -16.53 13.87 -13.19
CA SER A 194 -16.92 14.78 -12.11
C SER A 194 -15.74 15.12 -11.18
N LEU A 195 -14.94 14.11 -10.83
CA LEU A 195 -13.76 14.29 -9.97
C LEU A 195 -12.64 15.05 -10.70
N MET A 196 -12.48 14.83 -12.01
CA MET A 196 -11.55 15.60 -12.83
C MET A 196 -11.91 17.09 -12.87
N LYS A 197 -13.21 17.40 -13.05
CA LYS A 197 -13.71 18.78 -13.02
C LYS A 197 -13.55 19.42 -11.65
N GLU A 198 -13.78 18.67 -10.58
CA GLU A 198 -13.51 19.13 -9.23
C GLU A 198 -12.03 19.44 -9.03
N LEU A 199 -11.15 18.53 -9.48
CA LEU A 199 -9.71 18.69 -9.38
C LEU A 199 -9.21 19.93 -10.15
N ASP A 200 -9.77 20.22 -11.33
CA ASP A 200 -9.51 21.48 -12.06
C ASP A 200 -9.79 22.71 -11.19
N GLY A 201 -10.91 22.71 -10.48
CA GLY A 201 -11.29 23.81 -9.57
C GLY A 201 -10.39 23.91 -8.34
N ILE A 202 -9.94 22.79 -7.78
CA ILE A 202 -9.00 22.77 -6.66
C ILE A 202 -7.66 23.36 -7.08
N LEU A 203 -7.15 22.95 -8.24
CA LEU A 203 -5.87 23.35 -8.81
C LEU A 203 -5.87 24.76 -9.37
N ASP A 204 -7.04 25.33 -9.68
CA ASP A 204 -7.16 26.47 -10.58
C ASP A 204 -6.37 26.17 -11.87
N CYS A 205 -6.69 25.00 -12.41
CA CYS A 205 -5.93 24.34 -13.47
C CYS A 205 -6.04 25.10 -14.80
N CYS A 206 -4.96 25.30 -15.49
CA CYS A 206 -3.59 24.92 -15.23
C CYS A 206 -2.66 26.15 -15.35
N ALA A 207 -1.36 26.00 -15.06
CA ALA A 207 -0.41 27.10 -15.30
C ALA A 207 -0.36 27.47 -16.80
N ALA A 208 -0.15 28.74 -17.10
CA ALA A 208 -0.06 29.24 -18.49
C ALA A 208 0.95 28.44 -19.33
N SER A 209 2.09 28.05 -18.75
CA SER A 209 3.13 27.26 -19.42
C SER A 209 2.67 25.88 -19.90
N LEU A 210 1.64 25.30 -19.33
CA LEU A 210 1.01 24.06 -19.81
C LEU A 210 0.01 24.34 -20.92
N CYS A 211 -0.77 25.41 -20.78
CA CYS A 211 -1.83 25.81 -21.71
C CYS A 211 -1.26 26.35 -23.04
N GLU A 212 -0.15 27.07 -23.00
CA GLU A 212 0.54 27.58 -24.18
C GLU A 212 1.15 26.47 -25.06
N LYS A 213 1.44 25.32 -24.48
CA LYS A 213 1.95 24.14 -25.21
C LYS A 213 0.83 23.29 -25.83
N ALA A 214 -0.39 23.44 -25.36
CA ALA A 214 -1.56 22.86 -25.98
C ALA A 214 -1.88 23.69 -27.23
N ASP A 215 -2.19 23.01 -28.34
CA ASP A 215 -2.70 23.68 -29.53
C ASP A 215 -3.76 24.69 -29.11
N ALA A 216 -3.73 25.92 -29.62
CA ALA A 216 -4.59 27.03 -29.20
C ALA A 216 -6.11 26.73 -29.28
N SER A 217 -6.48 25.59 -29.89
CA SER A 217 -7.82 25.01 -29.93
C SER A 217 -8.06 23.91 -28.87
N ALA A 218 -7.02 23.46 -28.16
CA ALA A 218 -7.16 22.40 -27.17
C ALA A 218 -7.48 22.99 -25.81
N GLU A 219 -8.57 22.52 -25.25
CA GLU A 219 -8.98 22.79 -23.90
C GLU A 219 -7.88 22.34 -22.92
N CYS A 220 -7.45 23.26 -22.06
CA CYS A 220 -6.21 23.10 -21.30
C CYS A 220 -6.39 22.27 -20.01
N THR A 221 -7.60 22.19 -19.47
CA THR A 221 -7.86 21.60 -18.16
C THR A 221 -7.75 20.07 -18.13
N LEU A 222 -7.57 19.48 -16.97
CA LEU A 222 -7.49 18.02 -16.80
C LEU A 222 -8.78 17.32 -17.29
N SER A 223 -9.95 17.91 -17.02
CA SER A 223 -11.23 17.33 -17.42
C SER A 223 -11.46 17.35 -18.93
N GLN A 224 -10.85 18.27 -19.65
CA GLN A 224 -11.04 18.49 -21.08
C GLN A 224 -10.08 17.70 -21.96
N ARG A 225 -8.83 17.58 -21.55
CA ARG A 225 -7.79 16.88 -22.32
C ARG A 225 -8.12 15.39 -22.53
N PRO A 226 -7.84 14.81 -23.73
CA PRO A 226 -8.07 13.41 -23.99
C PRO A 226 -7.10 12.51 -23.25
N TRP A 227 -7.56 11.29 -22.94
CA TRP A 227 -6.70 10.21 -22.49
C TRP A 227 -6.17 9.44 -23.69
N SER A 228 -4.95 8.95 -23.62
CA SER A 228 -4.39 8.13 -24.68
C SER A 228 -3.44 7.06 -24.12
N ILE A 229 -3.26 5.98 -24.90
CA ILE A 229 -2.25 4.97 -24.60
C ILE A 229 -0.99 5.33 -25.39
N LYS A 230 0.07 5.62 -24.67
CA LYS A 230 1.39 5.92 -25.28
C LYS A 230 2.25 4.66 -25.27
N VAL A 231 2.75 4.33 -26.44
CA VAL A 231 3.73 3.26 -26.62
C VAL A 231 5.09 3.93 -26.87
N LYS A 232 6.07 3.57 -26.04
CA LYS A 232 7.49 3.90 -26.28
C LYS A 232 8.17 2.62 -26.71
N GLN A 233 8.77 2.64 -27.89
CA GLN A 233 9.53 1.50 -28.39
C GLN A 233 10.84 1.32 -27.63
N ALA A 234 11.34 0.10 -27.57
CA ALA A 234 12.65 -0.18 -26.99
C ALA A 234 13.75 0.63 -27.68
N LYS A 235 14.72 1.15 -26.91
CA LYS A 235 15.84 1.93 -27.41
C LYS A 235 17.11 1.61 -26.62
N GLY A 236 18.07 0.93 -27.24
CA GLY A 236 19.29 0.45 -26.57
C GLY A 236 18.93 -0.53 -25.45
N GLU A 237 19.37 -0.27 -24.23
CA GLU A 237 19.06 -1.08 -23.04
C GLU A 237 17.68 -0.79 -22.46
N LYS A 238 17.03 0.32 -22.83
CA LYS A 238 15.72 0.69 -22.33
C LYS A 238 14.64 -0.15 -23.01
N PRO A 239 13.82 -0.91 -22.25
CA PRO A 239 12.75 -1.71 -22.80
C PRO A 239 11.62 -0.83 -23.35
N ALA A 240 10.73 -1.44 -24.13
CA ALA A 240 9.49 -0.81 -24.51
C ALA A 240 8.61 -0.57 -23.26
N SER A 241 7.84 0.51 -23.28
CA SER A 241 6.85 0.79 -22.23
C SER A 241 5.52 1.24 -22.83
N VAL A 242 4.44 0.87 -22.15
CA VAL A 242 3.07 1.22 -22.54
C VAL A 242 2.34 1.76 -21.31
N GLU A 243 1.82 2.95 -21.40
CA GLU A 243 1.14 3.61 -20.29
C GLU A 243 -0.05 4.44 -20.78
N VAL A 244 -1.08 4.57 -19.93
CA VAL A 244 -2.14 5.56 -20.13
C VAL A 244 -1.58 6.91 -19.72
N VAL A 245 -1.51 7.84 -20.68
CA VAL A 245 -0.97 9.19 -20.50
C VAL A 245 -2.03 10.25 -20.60
N GLY A 246 -1.69 11.47 -20.18
CA GLY A 246 -2.54 12.62 -20.15
C GLY A 246 -3.15 12.83 -18.76
N PRO A 247 -4.36 13.38 -18.68
CA PRO A 247 -4.96 13.86 -17.44
C PRO A 247 -5.06 12.83 -16.32
N LEU A 248 -5.27 11.55 -16.64
CA LEU A 248 -5.35 10.51 -15.61
C LEU A 248 -4.05 10.34 -14.83
N LYS A 249 -2.92 10.36 -15.55
CA LYS A 249 -1.59 10.29 -14.91
C LYS A 249 -1.36 11.49 -14.00
N ASP A 250 -1.67 12.69 -14.50
CA ASP A 250 -1.51 13.95 -13.79
C ASP A 250 -2.41 13.97 -12.55
N ALA A 251 -3.69 13.64 -12.70
CA ALA A 251 -4.66 13.60 -11.61
C ALA A 251 -4.25 12.58 -10.52
N GLY A 252 -3.84 11.38 -10.90
CA GLY A 252 -3.37 10.38 -9.95
C GLY A 252 -2.13 10.86 -9.18
N THR A 253 -1.24 11.63 -9.81
CA THR A 253 -0.07 12.23 -9.16
C THR A 253 -0.49 13.33 -8.18
N VAL A 254 -1.37 14.25 -8.60
CA VAL A 254 -1.87 15.34 -7.76
C VAL A 254 -2.59 14.82 -6.52
N VAL A 255 -3.51 13.88 -6.69
CA VAL A 255 -4.25 13.27 -5.58
C VAL A 255 -3.29 12.58 -4.61
N GLN A 256 -2.26 11.90 -5.13
CA GLN A 256 -1.21 11.33 -4.28
C GLN A 256 -0.47 12.41 -3.49
N VAL A 257 -0.20 13.59 -4.07
CA VAL A 257 0.43 14.72 -3.36
C VAL A 257 -0.48 15.22 -2.24
N PHE A 258 -1.77 15.38 -2.48
CA PHE A 258 -2.73 15.81 -1.44
C PHE A 258 -2.83 14.80 -0.30
N LEU A 259 -2.89 13.50 -0.63
CA LEU A 259 -2.84 12.43 0.38
C LEU A 259 -1.57 12.54 1.25
N LEU A 260 -0.43 12.75 0.63
CA LEU A 260 0.85 12.85 1.34
C LEU A 260 0.95 14.14 2.18
N GLN A 261 0.41 15.27 1.69
CA GLN A 261 0.29 16.52 2.46
C GLN A 261 -0.57 16.28 3.71
N TYR A 262 -1.74 15.66 3.54
CA TYR A 262 -2.64 15.32 4.65
C TYR A 262 -1.93 14.41 5.66
N ALA A 263 -1.39 13.31 5.18
CA ALA A 263 -0.70 12.31 6.00
C ALA A 263 0.55 12.85 6.72
N ASN A 264 1.22 13.88 6.16
CA ASN A 264 2.36 14.53 6.80
C ASN A 264 1.97 15.52 7.92
N GLY A 265 0.68 15.75 8.14
CA GLY A 265 0.20 16.63 9.20
C GLY A 265 0.20 18.12 8.84
N PHE A 266 0.29 18.50 7.57
CA PHE A 266 0.16 19.91 7.19
C PHE A 266 -1.19 20.49 7.63
N PRO A 267 -1.27 21.80 7.99
CA PRO A 267 -2.52 22.46 8.36
C PRO A 267 -3.62 22.20 7.33
N ALA A 268 -4.84 21.97 7.78
CA ALA A 268 -5.96 21.59 6.92
C ALA A 268 -6.28 22.64 5.83
N ASP A 269 -6.04 23.91 6.16
CA ASP A 269 -6.18 25.06 5.24
C ASP A 269 -5.05 25.13 4.18
N GLN A 270 -4.07 24.25 4.22
CA GLN A 270 -2.98 24.15 3.25
C GLN A 270 -3.09 22.91 2.36
N VAL A 271 -3.72 21.83 2.84
CA VAL A 271 -3.86 20.58 2.10
C VAL A 271 -4.72 20.80 0.85
N GLY A 272 -4.18 20.47 -0.32
CA GLY A 272 -4.86 20.70 -1.58
C GLY A 272 -5.32 22.14 -1.74
N PHE A 273 -4.45 23.11 -1.42
CA PHE A 273 -4.75 24.54 -1.43
C PHE A 273 -5.92 24.93 -0.51
N GLY A 274 -6.10 24.23 0.61
CA GLY A 274 -7.19 24.42 1.57
C GLY A 274 -8.56 23.89 1.11
N LYS A 275 -8.61 23.11 0.02
CA LYS A 275 -9.83 22.55 -0.54
C LYS A 275 -10.04 21.08 -0.25
N VAL A 276 -9.04 20.42 0.37
CA VAL A 276 -9.05 18.98 0.69
C VAL A 276 -8.68 18.77 2.17
N PRO A 277 -9.45 19.35 3.11
CA PRO A 277 -9.04 19.45 4.52
C PRO A 277 -9.25 18.17 5.33
N THR A 278 -10.00 17.17 4.83
CA THR A 278 -10.42 16.00 5.59
C THR A 278 -9.94 14.69 4.98
N GLU A 279 -9.84 13.64 5.82
CA GLU A 279 -9.59 12.27 5.36
C GLU A 279 -10.61 11.84 4.29
N ALA A 280 -11.90 12.15 4.48
CA ALA A 280 -12.96 11.81 3.54
C ALA A 280 -12.75 12.46 2.16
N ASP A 281 -12.28 13.71 2.10
CA ASP A 281 -11.98 14.39 0.84
C ASP A 281 -10.82 13.70 0.10
N ILE A 282 -9.76 13.33 0.84
CA ILE A 282 -8.63 12.60 0.28
C ILE A 282 -9.08 11.26 -0.30
N ILE A 283 -9.84 10.48 0.48
CA ILE A 283 -10.32 9.14 0.07
C ILE A 283 -11.22 9.27 -1.16
N ARG A 284 -12.12 10.23 -1.18
CA ARG A 284 -13.00 10.48 -2.34
C ARG A 284 -12.21 10.80 -3.61
N LEU A 285 -11.21 11.67 -3.53
CA LEU A 285 -10.36 12.00 -4.68
C LEU A 285 -9.45 10.83 -5.09
N SER A 286 -9.10 9.95 -4.15
CA SER A 286 -8.26 8.76 -4.42
C SER A 286 -8.87 7.80 -5.45
N GLN A 287 -10.16 7.91 -5.77
CA GLN A 287 -10.79 7.19 -6.88
C GLN A 287 -10.08 7.47 -8.22
N LEU A 288 -9.56 8.70 -8.44
CA LEU A 288 -8.77 9.00 -9.64
C LEU A 288 -7.46 8.20 -9.69
N ARG A 289 -6.84 8.02 -8.53
CA ARG A 289 -5.64 7.19 -8.39
C ARG A 289 -5.97 5.71 -8.60
N GLN A 290 -7.11 5.22 -8.09
CA GLN A 290 -7.56 3.84 -8.35
C GLN A 290 -7.75 3.56 -9.84
N ILE A 291 -8.47 4.44 -10.56
CA ILE A 291 -8.65 4.28 -12.01
C ILE A 291 -7.29 4.20 -12.73
N LYS A 292 -6.30 5.03 -12.31
CA LYS A 292 -4.93 4.95 -12.85
C LYS A 292 -4.29 3.59 -12.60
N TYR A 293 -4.46 3.02 -11.40
CA TYR A 293 -3.92 1.71 -11.05
C TYR A 293 -4.61 0.58 -11.80
N ASP A 294 -5.93 0.66 -11.96
CA ASP A 294 -6.72 -0.33 -12.71
C ASP A 294 -6.35 -0.37 -14.20
N LEU A 295 -5.89 0.75 -14.76
CA LEU A 295 -5.41 0.86 -16.14
C LEU A 295 -3.88 0.78 -16.29
N GLY A 296 -3.18 0.38 -15.23
CA GLY A 296 -1.73 0.25 -15.18
C GLY A 296 -1.29 -0.93 -14.33
N ASN A 297 -0.85 -0.67 -13.11
CA ASN A 297 -0.23 -1.66 -12.22
C ASN A 297 -1.12 -2.87 -11.89
N ARG A 298 -2.45 -2.74 -11.96
CA ARG A 298 -3.39 -3.86 -11.74
C ARG A 298 -3.79 -4.58 -13.02
N VAL A 299 -3.32 -4.15 -14.20
CA VAL A 299 -3.53 -4.90 -15.45
C VAL A 299 -2.75 -6.21 -15.37
N PRO A 300 -3.39 -7.39 -15.44
CA PRO A 300 -2.75 -8.67 -15.10
C PRO A 300 -1.46 -8.95 -15.88
N TYR A 301 -1.43 -8.61 -17.18
CA TYR A 301 -0.23 -8.77 -18.00
C TYR A 301 0.92 -7.87 -17.53
N LEU A 302 0.65 -6.59 -17.23
CA LEU A 302 1.66 -5.65 -16.76
C LEU A 302 2.12 -6.03 -15.35
N ALA A 303 1.19 -6.36 -14.46
CA ALA A 303 1.48 -6.83 -13.12
C ALA A 303 2.39 -8.08 -13.11
N ALA A 304 2.13 -9.05 -14.00
CA ALA A 304 2.98 -10.23 -14.11
C ALA A 304 4.38 -9.90 -14.63
N ARG A 305 4.53 -8.97 -15.58
CA ARG A 305 5.84 -8.55 -16.09
C ARG A 305 6.67 -7.79 -15.08
N ASP A 306 6.05 -7.05 -14.16
CA ASP A 306 6.74 -6.25 -13.14
C ASP A 306 6.81 -6.92 -11.77
N GLY A 307 5.75 -7.62 -11.35
CA GLY A 307 5.65 -8.21 -10.02
C GLY A 307 6.22 -9.62 -9.87
N SER A 308 6.47 -10.37 -10.97
CA SER A 308 6.83 -11.80 -10.86
C SER A 308 8.13 -12.06 -10.11
N ASN A 309 9.14 -11.20 -10.26
CA ASN A 309 10.41 -11.41 -9.59
C ASN A 309 10.27 -11.28 -8.07
N LEU A 310 9.55 -10.26 -7.61
CA LEU A 310 9.26 -10.05 -6.19
C LEU A 310 8.32 -11.14 -5.64
N LEU A 311 7.23 -11.45 -6.36
CA LEU A 311 6.30 -12.51 -5.93
C LEU A 311 7.02 -13.84 -5.77
N ASN A 312 7.92 -14.21 -6.69
CA ASN A 312 8.72 -15.42 -6.57
C ASN A 312 9.50 -15.45 -5.24
N GLN A 313 10.14 -14.35 -4.85
CA GLN A 313 10.88 -14.26 -3.59
C GLN A 313 9.96 -14.35 -2.36
N LEU A 314 8.77 -13.76 -2.40
CA LEU A 314 7.77 -13.90 -1.33
C LEU A 314 7.28 -15.35 -1.21
N LEU A 315 7.04 -16.04 -2.32
CA LEU A 315 6.62 -17.45 -2.33
C LEU A 315 7.73 -18.38 -1.82
N LEU A 316 8.99 -18.12 -2.17
CA LEU A 316 10.13 -18.87 -1.63
C LEU A 316 10.30 -18.61 -0.13
N ALA A 317 10.13 -17.37 0.32
CA ALA A 317 10.18 -17.02 1.74
C ALA A 317 9.14 -17.77 2.56
N ILE A 318 7.89 -17.79 2.12
CA ILE A 318 6.79 -18.41 2.88
C ILE A 318 6.83 -19.94 2.82
N ALA A 319 7.35 -20.51 1.71
CA ALA A 319 7.50 -21.95 1.55
C ALA A 319 8.60 -22.54 2.45
N ALA A 320 9.67 -21.79 2.73
CA ALA A 320 10.79 -22.26 3.52
C ALA A 320 10.39 -22.51 5.00
N ASP A 321 10.65 -23.72 5.51
CA ASP A 321 10.33 -24.06 6.90
C ASP A 321 11.39 -23.48 7.86
N PRO A 322 11.04 -22.60 8.78
CA PRO A 322 11.99 -22.01 9.72
C PRO A 322 12.60 -23.03 10.69
N ALA A 323 11.98 -24.21 10.84
CA ALA A 323 12.53 -25.29 11.66
C ALA A 323 13.73 -26.03 11.02
N THR A 324 13.90 -25.91 9.69
CA THR A 324 14.99 -26.63 8.97
C THR A 324 16.35 -25.94 9.01
N GLY A 325 16.44 -24.83 9.75
CA GLY A 325 17.66 -24.06 9.97
C GLY A 325 17.50 -22.59 9.56
N LEU A 326 18.20 -21.74 10.29
CA LEU A 326 18.29 -20.31 9.99
C LEU A 326 19.22 -20.08 8.81
N ALA A 327 19.05 -18.95 8.14
CA ALA A 327 19.83 -18.58 6.97
C ALA A 327 21.34 -18.73 7.17
N LYS A 328 21.99 -19.32 6.18
CA LYS A 328 23.44 -19.21 6.04
C LYS A 328 23.75 -17.89 5.34
N ASN A 329 24.46 -17.00 6.03
CA ASN A 329 24.90 -15.74 5.45
C ASN A 329 25.69 -15.97 4.17
N GLY A 330 25.32 -15.28 3.09
CA GLY A 330 26.14 -15.14 1.87
C GLY A 330 26.12 -16.30 0.88
N ALA A 331 25.26 -17.30 1.01
CA ALA A 331 25.11 -18.30 -0.05
C ALA A 331 24.16 -17.82 -1.14
N PRO A 332 24.49 -17.95 -2.44
CA PRO A 332 23.50 -17.81 -3.49
C PRO A 332 22.35 -18.77 -3.22
N SER A 333 21.13 -18.25 -3.12
CA SER A 333 19.94 -19.08 -2.96
C SER A 333 18.90 -18.62 -3.96
N ASP A 334 18.03 -19.53 -4.35
CA ASP A 334 16.88 -19.18 -5.18
C ASP A 334 15.87 -18.29 -4.43
N GLY A 335 16.01 -18.15 -3.11
CA GLY A 335 15.15 -17.38 -2.23
C GLY A 335 15.89 -16.61 -1.13
N PRO A 336 15.18 -15.81 -0.33
CA PRO A 336 15.75 -15.06 0.78
C PRO A 336 16.18 -16.00 1.91
N PRO A 337 16.98 -15.49 2.87
CA PRO A 337 17.34 -16.23 4.07
C PRO A 337 16.10 -16.80 4.78
N ASN A 338 16.25 -18.03 5.35
CA ASN A 338 15.14 -18.71 6.01
C ASN A 338 14.89 -18.14 7.44
N ALA A 339 14.54 -16.85 7.51
CA ALA A 339 14.21 -16.16 8.74
C ALA A 339 12.76 -16.41 9.19
N LYS A 340 12.46 -16.10 10.46
CA LYS A 340 11.09 -16.10 11.00
C LYS A 340 10.32 -14.84 10.63
N TYR A 341 10.99 -13.68 10.65
CA TYR A 341 10.46 -12.40 10.23
C TYR A 341 11.21 -11.92 8.99
N LEU A 342 10.50 -11.68 7.90
CA LEU A 342 11.06 -11.15 6.65
C LEU A 342 10.31 -9.89 6.23
N LEU A 343 11.04 -8.79 6.10
CA LEU A 343 10.52 -7.50 5.66
C LEU A 343 11.03 -7.17 4.26
N PHE A 344 10.13 -6.99 3.30
CA PHE A 344 10.40 -6.40 1.99
C PHE A 344 9.79 -5.00 1.94
N THR A 345 10.62 -3.98 1.73
CA THR A 345 10.15 -2.59 1.66
C THR A 345 10.15 -2.08 0.24
N GLY A 346 8.99 -1.81 -0.29
CA GLY A 346 8.75 -1.32 -1.65
C GLY A 346 7.80 -0.12 -1.67
N SER A 347 6.87 -0.13 -2.62
CA SER A 347 5.89 0.94 -2.81
C SER A 347 4.47 0.37 -3.01
N ASP A 348 3.52 1.27 -3.14
CA ASP A 348 2.15 1.01 -3.56
C ASP A 348 2.05 0.23 -4.89
N THR A 349 3.00 0.45 -5.79
CA THR A 349 3.10 -0.27 -7.07
C THR A 349 3.22 -1.77 -6.85
N GLN A 350 4.21 -2.22 -6.07
CA GLN A 350 4.43 -3.64 -5.82
C GLN A 350 3.25 -4.31 -5.09
N GLN A 351 2.64 -3.61 -4.13
CA GLN A 351 1.45 -4.14 -3.46
C GLN A 351 0.27 -4.32 -4.43
N ALA A 352 0.04 -3.34 -5.31
CA ALA A 352 -1.02 -3.41 -6.32
C ALA A 352 -0.78 -4.56 -7.32
N GLU A 353 0.46 -4.73 -7.76
CA GLU A 353 0.85 -5.79 -8.70
C GLU A 353 0.70 -7.20 -8.09
N ILE A 354 1.22 -7.41 -6.87
CA ILE A 354 1.05 -8.69 -6.16
C ILE A 354 -0.43 -8.98 -5.92
N GLY A 355 -1.21 -7.96 -5.52
CA GLY A 355 -2.67 -8.07 -5.40
C GLY A 355 -3.33 -8.53 -6.70
N ALA A 356 -3.02 -7.87 -7.81
CA ALA A 356 -3.58 -8.21 -9.12
C ALA A 356 -3.17 -9.61 -9.61
N MET A 357 -1.89 -9.98 -9.45
CA MET A 357 -1.39 -11.29 -9.85
C MET A 357 -2.08 -12.44 -9.12
N LEU A 358 -2.32 -12.27 -7.82
CA LEU A 358 -2.96 -13.28 -6.98
C LEU A 358 -4.49 -13.17 -6.97
N GLY A 359 -5.06 -12.13 -7.59
CA GLY A 359 -6.49 -11.85 -7.59
C GLY A 359 -7.02 -11.47 -6.21
N LEU A 360 -6.20 -10.78 -5.41
CA LEU A 360 -6.54 -10.39 -4.05
C LEU A 360 -7.33 -9.10 -4.03
N HIS A 361 -8.33 -9.07 -3.15
CA HIS A 361 -9.11 -7.87 -2.85
C HIS A 361 -9.24 -7.69 -1.35
N TRP A 362 -9.09 -6.45 -0.88
CA TRP A 362 -9.29 -6.08 0.53
C TRP A 362 -10.15 -4.84 0.65
N HIS A 363 -10.99 -4.87 1.67
CA HIS A 363 -11.88 -3.76 2.02
C HIS A 363 -11.60 -3.32 3.45
N ILE A 364 -11.07 -2.12 3.63
CA ILE A 364 -10.66 -1.56 4.93
C ILE A 364 -11.20 -0.13 5.07
N PRO A 365 -12.45 0.06 5.45
CA PRO A 365 -12.98 1.39 5.65
C PRO A 365 -12.15 2.20 6.68
N PRO A 366 -11.95 3.52 6.44
CA PRO A 366 -12.58 4.36 5.41
C PRO A 366 -11.90 4.33 4.04
N TYR A 367 -10.81 3.59 3.86
CA TYR A 367 -10.12 3.47 2.58
C TYR A 367 -11.01 2.88 1.49
N LEU A 368 -10.69 3.21 0.23
CA LEU A 368 -11.29 2.54 -0.93
C LEU A 368 -10.80 1.09 -1.00
N ASP A 369 -11.55 0.25 -1.74
CA ASP A 369 -11.13 -1.13 -1.99
C ASP A 369 -9.74 -1.18 -2.62
N ASP A 370 -8.92 -2.12 -2.19
CA ASP A 370 -7.55 -2.35 -2.70
C ASP A 370 -6.63 -1.11 -2.58
N GLU A 371 -6.93 -0.18 -1.66
CA GLU A 371 -6.08 0.98 -1.43
C GLU A 371 -4.77 0.54 -0.75
N THR A 372 -3.70 1.22 -1.12
CA THR A 372 -2.34 0.95 -0.63
C THR A 372 -1.76 2.22 0.02
N PRO A 373 -2.19 2.59 1.25
CA PRO A 373 -1.74 3.82 1.92
C PRO A 373 -0.24 3.79 2.30
N PRO A 374 0.38 4.95 2.60
CA PRO A 374 1.73 4.98 3.17
C PRO A 374 1.82 4.10 4.42
N THR A 375 2.91 3.40 4.60
CA THR A 375 3.14 2.38 5.65
C THR A 375 2.23 1.14 5.58
N GLY A 376 1.29 1.08 4.63
CA GLY A 376 0.43 -0.09 4.42
C GLY A 376 1.26 -1.36 4.20
N THR A 377 0.81 -2.45 4.80
CA THR A 377 1.55 -3.70 4.93
C THR A 377 0.69 -4.86 4.42
N MET A 378 1.18 -5.56 3.40
CA MET A 378 0.65 -6.85 2.97
C MET A 378 1.45 -7.95 3.69
N ALA A 379 0.82 -8.66 4.61
CA ALA A 379 1.45 -9.67 5.44
C ALA A 379 1.01 -11.07 5.05
N PHE A 380 1.98 -11.99 4.99
CA PHE A 380 1.78 -13.42 4.79
C PHE A 380 2.19 -14.12 6.08
N GLU A 381 1.21 -14.63 6.80
CA GLU A 381 1.40 -15.40 8.03
C GLU A 381 1.51 -16.88 7.69
N ARG A 382 2.62 -17.50 8.02
CA ARG A 382 2.75 -18.95 7.98
C ARG A 382 2.35 -19.50 9.35
N LEU A 383 1.33 -20.33 9.35
CA LEU A 383 0.66 -20.85 10.54
C LEU A 383 0.81 -22.38 10.56
N ARG A 384 0.97 -22.94 11.75
CA ARG A 384 1.07 -24.39 11.93
C ARG A 384 0.04 -24.84 12.95
N ASP A 385 -0.78 -25.84 12.60
CA ASP A 385 -1.71 -26.46 13.52
C ASP A 385 -1.04 -27.51 14.44
N ALA A 386 -1.81 -28.03 15.38
CA ALA A 386 -1.35 -29.04 16.33
C ALA A 386 -0.92 -30.37 15.67
N THR A 387 -1.34 -30.65 14.44
CA THR A 387 -0.95 -31.83 13.67
C THR A 387 0.34 -31.61 12.88
N GLY A 388 0.87 -30.37 12.87
CA GLY A 388 2.03 -29.98 12.08
C GLY A 388 1.70 -29.53 10.66
N LYS A 389 0.43 -29.52 10.26
CA LYS A 389 -0.01 -29.00 8.94
C LYS A 389 0.18 -27.50 8.88
N VAL A 390 0.65 -27.01 7.73
CA VAL A 390 1.01 -25.61 7.51
C VAL A 390 -0.03 -24.92 6.65
N PHE A 391 -0.34 -23.68 7.03
CA PHE A 391 -1.29 -22.80 6.37
C PHE A 391 -0.66 -21.43 6.11
N VAL A 392 -1.22 -20.68 5.17
CA VAL A 392 -0.88 -19.28 4.89
C VAL A 392 -2.12 -18.42 5.01
N ARG A 393 -2.09 -17.40 5.88
CA ARG A 393 -3.11 -16.37 5.97
C ARG A 393 -2.52 -15.07 5.47
N MET A 394 -3.28 -14.38 4.64
CA MET A 394 -2.88 -13.08 4.14
C MET A 394 -3.68 -11.99 4.83
N GLN A 395 -3.02 -10.89 5.15
CA GLN A 395 -3.64 -9.72 5.77
C GLN A 395 -3.14 -8.44 5.12
N PHE A 396 -3.98 -7.43 5.08
CA PHE A 396 -3.56 -6.06 4.85
C PHE A 396 -3.74 -5.26 6.15
N ILE A 397 -2.68 -4.60 6.59
CA ILE A 397 -2.61 -3.85 7.84
C ILE A 397 -2.14 -2.44 7.52
N THR A 398 -2.86 -1.44 8.00
CA THR A 398 -2.51 -0.03 7.77
C THR A 398 -3.09 0.87 8.84
N PRO A 399 -2.37 1.89 9.30
CA PRO A 399 -3.03 2.96 10.06
C PRO A 399 -4.03 3.71 9.18
N SER A 400 -5.09 4.32 9.75
CA SER A 400 -5.91 5.27 9.01
C SER A 400 -5.09 6.51 8.62
N LEU A 401 -5.54 7.29 7.63
CA LEU A 401 -4.85 8.54 7.28
C LEU A 401 -4.77 9.50 8.47
N ASP A 402 -5.79 9.50 9.31
CA ASP A 402 -5.82 10.30 10.54
C ASP A 402 -4.80 9.79 11.58
N GLN A 403 -4.62 8.47 11.72
CA GLN A 403 -3.58 7.90 12.58
C GLN A 403 -2.19 8.23 12.04
N ILE A 404 -1.97 8.16 10.72
CA ILE A 404 -0.70 8.57 10.09
C ILE A 404 -0.48 10.06 10.31
N ARG A 405 -1.49 10.90 10.01
CA ARG A 405 -1.45 12.37 10.16
C ARG A 405 -1.05 12.81 11.56
N LYS A 406 -1.50 12.11 12.58
CA LYS A 406 -1.23 12.44 13.99
C LYS A 406 -0.03 11.68 14.55
N ALA A 407 0.60 10.81 13.76
CA ALA A 407 1.58 9.83 14.22
C ALA A 407 1.11 9.16 15.54
N SER A 408 -0.15 8.74 15.54
CA SER A 408 -0.85 8.25 16.74
C SER A 408 -0.16 7.02 17.30
N VAL A 409 -0.11 6.93 18.62
CA VAL A 409 0.25 5.66 19.28
C VAL A 409 -0.74 4.59 18.86
N LEU A 410 -0.23 3.49 18.35
CA LEU A 410 -1.01 2.31 17.98
C LEU A 410 -0.87 1.26 19.07
N ASP A 411 -2.00 0.85 19.62
CA ASP A 411 -2.11 -0.14 20.70
C ASP A 411 -3.45 -0.87 20.62
N ASP A 412 -3.78 -1.69 21.61
CA ASP A 412 -5.05 -2.44 21.68
C ASP A 412 -6.31 -1.54 21.76
N LYS A 413 -6.15 -0.27 22.18
CA LYS A 413 -7.26 0.70 22.27
C LYS A 413 -7.40 1.53 21.01
N ASN A 414 -6.32 1.67 20.26
CA ASN A 414 -6.23 2.41 19.01
C ASN A 414 -5.41 1.61 17.98
N PRO A 415 -5.89 0.40 17.61
CA PRO A 415 -5.14 -0.46 16.69
C PRO A 415 -5.12 0.12 15.27
N PRO A 416 -4.15 -0.27 14.43
CA PRO A 416 -4.25 -0.03 13.01
C PRO A 416 -5.44 -0.77 12.41
N LEU A 417 -5.91 -0.32 11.28
CA LEU A 417 -6.94 -1.00 10.50
C LEU A 417 -6.35 -2.28 9.89
N GLN A 418 -7.15 -3.35 9.81
CA GLN A 418 -6.69 -4.61 9.25
C GLN A 418 -7.83 -5.40 8.61
N ALA A 419 -7.50 -6.17 7.58
CA ALA A 419 -8.41 -7.14 6.95
C ALA A 419 -7.66 -8.42 6.60
N THR A 420 -8.29 -9.57 6.83
CA THR A 420 -7.86 -10.83 6.24
C THR A 420 -8.24 -10.83 4.77
N ILE A 421 -7.29 -11.17 3.91
CA ILE A 421 -7.47 -11.19 2.46
C ILE A 421 -7.73 -12.64 2.05
N PRO A 422 -8.92 -12.99 1.53
CA PRO A 422 -9.19 -14.32 1.02
C PRO A 422 -8.37 -14.59 -0.25
N LEU A 423 -7.79 -15.78 -0.36
CA LEU A 423 -7.10 -16.21 -1.57
C LEU A 423 -8.10 -16.89 -2.51
N PRO A 424 -8.38 -16.35 -3.72
CA PRO A 424 -9.25 -16.98 -4.70
C PRO A 424 -8.80 -18.41 -5.05
N GLY A 425 -9.72 -19.34 -5.04
CA GLY A 425 -9.48 -20.77 -5.27
C GLY A 425 -9.09 -21.57 -4.03
N CYS A 426 -9.10 -20.95 -2.83
CA CYS A 426 -8.87 -21.62 -1.56
C CYS A 426 -10.10 -21.66 -0.65
N GLU A 427 -11.25 -21.16 -1.09
CA GLU A 427 -12.45 -20.91 -0.25
C GLU A 427 -12.94 -22.15 0.49
N GLN A 428 -12.87 -23.32 -0.14
CA GLN A 428 -13.36 -24.59 0.43
C GLN A 428 -12.37 -25.27 1.40
N GLN A 429 -11.13 -24.79 1.47
CA GLN A 429 -10.06 -25.42 2.23
C GLN A 429 -9.51 -24.51 3.35
N GLN A 430 -10.08 -23.31 3.48
CA GLN A 430 -9.63 -22.34 4.50
C GLN A 430 -10.03 -22.79 5.90
N VAL A 431 -9.12 -22.52 6.85
CA VAL A 431 -9.36 -22.58 8.28
C VAL A 431 -9.03 -21.21 8.85
N ASP A 432 -10.01 -20.53 9.41
CA ASP A 432 -9.87 -19.17 9.96
C ASP A 432 -9.19 -18.18 8.97
N GLY A 433 -9.59 -18.24 7.70
CA GLY A 433 -9.05 -17.42 6.61
C GLY A 433 -7.66 -17.84 6.13
N ALA A 434 -7.10 -18.93 6.66
CA ALA A 434 -5.80 -19.46 6.25
C ALA A 434 -5.94 -20.61 5.24
N CYS A 435 -5.22 -20.54 4.13
CA CYS A 435 -5.16 -21.55 3.07
C CYS A 435 -4.05 -22.57 3.39
N PRO A 436 -4.25 -23.90 3.20
CA PRO A 436 -3.16 -24.85 3.29
C PRO A 436 -1.98 -24.45 2.38
N LEU A 437 -0.74 -24.53 2.88
CA LEU A 437 0.47 -24.05 2.20
C LEU A 437 0.64 -24.67 0.80
N ASP A 438 0.41 -25.97 0.66
CA ASP A 438 0.49 -26.67 -0.61
C ASP A 438 -0.52 -26.13 -1.63
N ARG A 439 -1.76 -25.88 -1.18
CA ARG A 439 -2.81 -25.28 -1.99
C ARG A 439 -2.49 -23.83 -2.34
N PHE A 440 -2.03 -23.03 -1.36
CA PHE A 440 -1.57 -21.66 -1.59
C PHE A 440 -0.52 -21.60 -2.70
N LEU A 441 0.52 -22.43 -2.61
CA LEU A 441 1.59 -22.47 -3.60
C LEU A 441 1.10 -22.98 -4.97
N ALA A 442 0.17 -23.95 -4.99
CA ALA A 442 -0.43 -24.45 -6.24
C ALA A 442 -1.26 -23.40 -6.97
N ILE A 443 -1.87 -22.46 -6.23
CA ILE A 443 -2.61 -21.32 -6.80
C ILE A 443 -1.64 -20.21 -7.25
N ALA A 444 -0.66 -19.86 -6.40
CA ALA A 444 0.17 -18.67 -6.60
C ALA A 444 1.28 -18.86 -7.66
N ARG A 445 1.97 -20.00 -7.66
CA ARG A 445 3.09 -20.26 -8.59
C ARG A 445 2.73 -20.13 -10.08
N PRO A 446 1.57 -20.64 -10.56
CA PRO A 446 1.18 -20.46 -11.96
C PRO A 446 0.89 -19.00 -12.37
N LYS A 447 0.81 -18.07 -11.41
CA LYS A 447 0.63 -16.63 -11.67
C LYS A 447 1.92 -15.92 -12.04
N LEU A 448 3.07 -16.57 -11.81
CA LEU A 448 4.37 -16.02 -12.18
C LEU A 448 4.58 -16.07 -13.68
N ASP A 449 5.04 -14.97 -14.26
CA ASP A 449 5.71 -15.00 -15.55
C ASP A 449 7.18 -15.37 -15.32
N VAL A 450 7.51 -16.63 -15.53
CA VAL A 450 8.86 -17.16 -15.26
C VAL A 450 9.95 -16.50 -16.12
N THR A 451 9.58 -15.84 -17.22
CA THR A 451 10.52 -15.11 -18.07
C THR A 451 10.89 -13.73 -17.51
N ALA A 452 10.14 -13.27 -16.48
CA ALA A 452 10.43 -12.04 -15.72
C ALA A 452 11.03 -12.35 -14.32
N VAL A 453 11.50 -13.56 -14.10
CA VAL A 453 12.17 -13.99 -12.85
C VAL A 453 13.65 -14.19 -13.08
N ALA A 454 14.46 -13.64 -12.18
CA ALA A 454 15.92 -13.82 -12.17
C ALA A 454 16.40 -14.29 -10.79
N PRO A 455 17.54 -14.98 -10.70
CA PRO A 455 18.18 -15.27 -9.43
C PRO A 455 18.44 -13.99 -8.63
N GLN A 456 18.08 -14.00 -7.35
CA GLN A 456 18.34 -12.90 -6.42
C GLN A 456 19.47 -13.32 -5.46
N ILE A 457 20.48 -12.46 -5.35
CA ILE A 457 21.56 -12.65 -4.39
C ILE A 457 21.32 -11.69 -3.22
N TYR A 458 21.10 -12.24 -2.05
CA TYR A 458 20.97 -11.47 -0.81
C TYR A 458 22.35 -11.44 -0.13
N LEU A 459 23.14 -10.41 -0.46
CA LEU A 459 24.40 -10.17 0.24
C LEU A 459 24.07 -9.73 1.67
N ALA A 460 24.75 -10.33 2.63
CA ALA A 460 24.67 -9.86 4.01
C ALA A 460 25.06 -8.37 4.00
N SER A 461 24.14 -7.48 4.39
CA SER A 461 24.50 -6.13 4.79
C SER A 461 25.55 -6.30 5.88
N GLY A 462 26.78 -5.81 5.62
CA GLY A 462 27.91 -6.01 6.52
C GLY A 462 27.53 -5.61 7.96
N HIS A 463 27.56 -6.58 8.83
CA HIS A 463 27.55 -6.40 10.27
C HIS A 463 28.98 -6.34 10.77
#